data_4463efb6fa364b55f80758cd78267622
#
_entry.id   4463efb6fa364b55f80758cd78267622
#
_cell.length_a   1.000
_cell.length_b   1.000
_cell.length_c   1.000
_cell.angle_alpha   90.00
_cell.angle_beta   90.00
_cell.angle_gamma   90.00
#
_symmetry.space_group_name_H-M   'P 1'
#
loop_
_entity.id
_entity.type
_entity.pdbx_description
1 polymer ?
#
loop_
_entity_poly.entity_id
_entity_poly.type
_entity_poly.pdbx_seq_one_letter_code
_entity_poly.pdbx_strand_id
1 'polypeptide(L)'
;MIFNIYGTYSLYQLLGWVLVFVGLIVCNELARRTKIGGIIFFLAIPACLTIYFVILTVWGSVDSNSWAASNWTFTKMNSWFHYAKLYAATAGCIGFMMIKYGWGIGKQRWFKPFPFVIVAINILIACVSDFESAIKGAQAATEGAAGWWKSSEGVWLYGGWWNWVNGIAGLINIACMTGWWGIYTSKKKQDMLWPDMTWFYIIAYDVWNFEYTYNNLPTHSWYCGLALLLAPTFANLLWNKGGWIQNRANTGVCSHKSFHISKMHYHSTL
;
A
#
# COMPACT_ATOMS: atom_id res chain seq x y z
N MET A 1 19.98 -8.89 -12.73
CA MET A 1 20.04 -9.61 -11.46
C MET A 1 18.93 -9.12 -10.54
N ILE A 2 18.05 -10.04 -10.11
CA ILE A 2 16.73 -9.72 -9.60
C ILE A 2 16.72 -9.05 -8.21
N PHE A 3 17.72 -9.30 -7.35
CA PHE A 3 17.76 -8.82 -5.96
C PHE A 3 18.98 -7.96 -5.63
N ASN A 4 19.45 -7.16 -6.58
CA ASN A 4 20.50 -6.18 -6.32
C ASN A 4 19.90 -4.92 -5.67
N ILE A 5 19.66 -4.97 -4.38
CA ILE A 5 19.17 -3.85 -3.60
C ILE A 5 20.40 -3.12 -3.05
N TYR A 6 20.53 -1.81 -3.33
CA TYR A 6 21.66 -0.98 -2.90
C TYR A 6 23.04 -1.42 -3.44
N GLY A 7 23.08 -2.08 -4.60
CA GLY A 7 24.34 -2.48 -5.22
C GLY A 7 25.03 -3.68 -4.58
N THR A 8 24.41 -4.35 -3.63
CA THR A 8 24.97 -5.51 -2.93
C THR A 8 24.16 -6.78 -3.17
N TYR A 9 24.85 -7.89 -3.31
CA TYR A 9 24.27 -9.24 -3.33
C TYR A 9 24.53 -9.90 -2.01
N SER A 10 23.49 -10.24 -1.28
CA SER A 10 23.66 -11.08 -0.12
C SER A 10 22.48 -12.04 0.02
N LEU A 11 22.77 -13.25 0.50
CA LEU A 11 21.75 -14.23 0.89
C LEU A 11 20.81 -13.63 1.93
N TYR A 12 21.28 -12.73 2.79
CA TYR A 12 20.48 -12.04 3.80
C TYR A 12 19.38 -11.15 3.19
N GLN A 13 19.63 -10.53 2.03
CA GLN A 13 18.60 -9.74 1.34
C GLN A 13 17.47 -10.62 0.81
N LEU A 14 17.82 -11.79 0.24
CA LEU A 14 16.84 -12.77 -0.20
C LEU A 14 16.04 -13.32 0.98
N LEU A 15 16.70 -13.69 2.07
CA LEU A 15 16.04 -14.13 3.29
C LEU A 15 15.15 -13.04 3.88
N GLY A 16 15.58 -11.80 3.91
CA GLY A 16 14.79 -10.65 4.33
C GLY A 16 13.53 -10.49 3.47
N TRP A 17 13.67 -10.61 2.14
CA TRP A 17 12.54 -10.56 1.23
C TRP A 17 11.53 -11.71 1.47
N VAL A 18 12.02 -12.93 1.63
CA VAL A 18 11.17 -14.10 1.94
C VAL A 18 10.44 -13.91 3.28
N LEU A 19 11.12 -13.40 4.29
CA LEU A 19 10.50 -13.12 5.60
C LEU A 19 9.41 -12.07 5.50
N VAL A 20 9.62 -10.99 4.73
CA VAL A 20 8.59 -9.97 4.47
C VAL A 20 7.41 -10.60 3.73
N PHE A 21 7.66 -11.35 2.67
CA PHE A 21 6.62 -12.02 1.89
C PHE A 21 5.77 -12.97 2.75
N VAL A 22 6.40 -13.85 3.51
CA VAL A 22 5.72 -14.78 4.43
C VAL A 22 5.00 -14.01 5.53
N GLY A 23 5.64 -13.00 6.12
CA GLY A 23 5.05 -12.15 7.14
C GLY A 23 3.76 -11.46 6.67
N LEU A 24 3.73 -10.95 5.44
CA LEU A 24 2.53 -10.35 4.84
C LEU A 24 1.40 -11.38 4.67
N ILE A 25 1.72 -12.61 4.26
CA ILE A 25 0.74 -13.70 4.18
C ILE A 25 0.17 -14.02 5.56
N VAL A 26 1.03 -14.20 6.56
CA VAL A 26 0.61 -14.50 7.95
C VAL A 26 -0.26 -13.36 8.50
N CYS A 27 0.16 -12.10 8.35
CA CYS A 27 -0.63 -10.95 8.79
C CYS A 27 -2.00 -10.90 8.09
N ASN A 28 -2.06 -11.14 6.78
CA ASN A 28 -3.32 -11.23 6.05
C ASN A 28 -4.22 -12.33 6.62
N GLU A 29 -3.68 -13.53 6.86
CA GLU A 29 -4.46 -14.65 7.40
C GLU A 29 -4.99 -14.36 8.81
N LEU A 30 -4.18 -13.80 9.68
CA LEU A 30 -4.60 -13.39 11.04
C LEU A 30 -5.70 -12.31 10.98
N ALA A 31 -5.52 -11.30 10.15
CA ALA A 31 -6.48 -10.22 10.02
C ALA A 31 -7.81 -10.66 9.40
N ARG A 32 -7.79 -11.61 8.43
CA ARG A 32 -9.00 -12.01 7.72
C ARG A 32 -9.79 -13.12 8.41
N ARG A 33 -9.13 -14.08 9.08
CA ARG A 33 -9.80 -15.27 9.64
C ARG A 33 -10.56 -15.01 10.92
N THR A 34 -10.18 -13.99 11.68
CA THR A 34 -10.80 -13.70 12.97
C THR A 34 -11.32 -12.26 13.03
N LYS A 35 -12.48 -12.08 13.69
CA LYS A 35 -13.02 -10.74 13.92
C LYS A 35 -12.09 -9.89 14.80
N ILE A 36 -11.49 -10.53 15.83
CA ILE A 36 -10.54 -9.87 16.73
C ILE A 36 -9.29 -9.45 15.98
N GLY A 37 -8.73 -10.32 15.13
CA GLY A 37 -7.59 -9.98 14.28
C GLY A 37 -7.89 -8.77 13.40
N GLY A 38 -9.03 -8.75 12.72
CA GLY A 38 -9.45 -7.59 11.93
C GLY A 38 -9.56 -6.31 12.78
N ILE A 39 -10.15 -6.37 13.97
CA ILE A 39 -10.26 -5.21 14.89
C ILE A 39 -8.86 -4.73 15.31
N ILE A 40 -7.98 -5.63 15.69
CA ILE A 40 -6.60 -5.27 16.09
C ILE A 40 -5.87 -4.60 14.91
N PHE A 41 -5.84 -5.25 13.75
CA PHE A 41 -5.06 -4.76 12.61
C PHE A 41 -5.66 -3.51 11.95
N PHE A 42 -6.98 -3.34 11.91
CA PHE A 42 -7.60 -2.25 11.13
C PHE A 42 -8.24 -1.15 11.96
N LEU A 43 -8.38 -1.33 13.28
CA LEU A 43 -8.89 -0.30 14.19
C LEU A 43 -7.89 0.05 15.28
N ALA A 44 -7.46 -0.92 16.12
CA ALA A 44 -6.63 -0.62 17.27
C ALA A 44 -5.25 -0.09 16.89
N ILE A 45 -4.50 -0.82 16.04
CA ILE A 45 -3.17 -0.38 15.61
C ILE A 45 -3.21 0.95 14.85
N PRO A 46 -4.12 1.20 13.86
CA PRO A 46 -4.22 2.51 13.23
C PRO A 46 -4.56 3.64 14.19
N ALA A 47 -5.43 3.41 15.16
CA ALA A 47 -5.77 4.41 16.17
C ALA A 47 -4.54 4.78 17.02
N CYS A 48 -3.78 3.79 17.51
CA CYS A 48 -2.53 4.03 18.24
C CYS A 48 -1.49 4.77 17.37
N LEU A 49 -1.33 4.38 16.11
CA LEU A 49 -0.42 5.05 15.19
C LEU A 49 -0.87 6.48 14.88
N THR A 50 -2.17 6.74 14.77
CA THR A 50 -2.70 8.10 14.57
C THR A 50 -2.36 8.98 15.76
N ILE A 51 -2.58 8.50 16.98
CA ILE A 51 -2.20 9.23 18.19
C ILE A 51 -0.69 9.52 18.19
N TYR A 52 0.13 8.53 17.88
CA TYR A 52 1.58 8.67 17.75
C TYR A 52 1.97 9.73 16.70
N PHE A 53 1.38 9.72 15.51
CA PHE A 53 1.66 10.70 14.46
C PHE A 53 1.24 12.12 14.87
N VAL A 54 0.09 12.27 15.53
CA VAL A 54 -0.35 13.58 16.05
C VAL A 54 0.63 14.10 17.09
N ILE A 55 1.05 13.27 18.04
CA ILE A 55 2.04 13.66 19.06
C ILE A 55 3.35 14.08 18.41
N LEU A 56 3.88 13.28 17.47
CA LEU A 56 5.12 13.61 16.79
C LEU A 56 5.02 14.92 16.00
N THR A 57 3.91 15.13 15.29
CA THR A 57 3.72 16.32 14.46
C THR A 57 3.62 17.56 15.32
N VAL A 58 2.80 17.55 16.37
CA VAL A 58 2.62 18.68 17.27
C VAL A 58 3.91 18.99 18.02
N TRP A 59 4.51 18.00 18.66
CA TRP A 59 5.73 18.20 19.46
C TRP A 59 6.92 18.60 18.60
N GLY A 60 7.15 17.90 17.46
CA GLY A 60 8.25 18.23 16.56
C GLY A 60 8.12 19.59 15.86
N SER A 61 6.89 20.10 15.69
CA SER A 61 6.65 21.43 15.12
C SER A 61 6.82 22.56 16.15
N VAL A 62 6.59 22.28 17.44
CA VAL A 62 6.71 23.28 18.51
C VAL A 62 8.15 23.39 19.00
N ASP A 63 8.87 22.28 19.12
CA ASP A 63 10.24 22.26 19.62
C ASP A 63 11.16 21.52 18.62
N SER A 64 11.92 22.32 17.86
CA SER A 64 12.87 21.81 16.85
C SER A 64 14.05 21.01 17.43
N ASN A 65 14.33 21.12 18.73
CA ASN A 65 15.38 20.38 19.42
C ASN A 65 14.85 19.10 20.09
N SER A 66 13.55 18.85 20.00
CA SER A 66 12.93 17.67 20.61
C SER A 66 13.32 16.37 19.91
N TRP A 67 13.20 15.26 20.63
CA TRP A 67 13.26 13.92 20.04
C TRP A 67 12.23 13.76 18.91
N ALA A 68 11.07 14.38 19.02
CA ALA A 68 10.04 14.30 17.99
C ALA A 68 10.50 14.95 16.68
N ALA A 69 11.16 16.09 16.72
CA ALA A 69 11.67 16.78 15.54
C ALA A 69 12.78 16.00 14.82
N SER A 70 13.62 15.26 15.57
CA SER A 70 14.67 14.40 15.02
C SER A 70 14.15 13.01 14.60
N ASN A 71 12.90 12.67 14.93
CA ASN A 71 12.35 11.35 14.64
C ASN A 71 12.20 11.12 13.13
N TRP A 72 12.61 9.93 12.67
CA TRP A 72 12.58 9.56 11.25
C TRP A 72 11.17 9.67 10.64
N THR A 73 10.14 9.29 11.38
CA THR A 73 8.74 9.38 10.92
C THR A 73 8.34 10.82 10.65
N PHE A 74 8.71 11.75 11.55
CA PHE A 74 8.43 13.17 11.39
C PHE A 74 9.22 13.76 10.21
N THR A 75 10.50 13.42 10.05
CA THR A 75 11.38 14.02 9.04
C THR A 75 11.17 13.44 7.62
N LYS A 76 10.75 12.19 7.48
CA LYS A 76 10.71 11.48 6.20
C LYS A 76 9.34 10.92 5.78
N MET A 77 8.38 10.85 6.70
CA MET A 77 7.06 10.25 6.43
C MET A 77 5.91 11.21 6.75
N ASN A 78 6.20 12.45 7.14
CA ASN A 78 5.20 13.44 7.52
C ASN A 78 4.65 14.20 6.29
N SER A 79 4.11 13.44 5.32
CA SER A 79 3.51 14.01 4.12
C SER A 79 2.07 13.59 3.92
N TRP A 80 1.33 14.43 3.21
CA TRP A 80 -0.06 14.15 2.86
C TRP A 80 -0.21 12.83 2.08
N PHE A 81 0.76 12.52 1.21
CA PHE A 81 0.70 11.33 0.34
C PHE A 81 0.77 10.03 1.13
N HIS A 82 1.68 9.94 2.11
CA HIS A 82 1.78 8.78 2.99
C HIS A 82 0.52 8.59 3.84
N TYR A 83 0.01 9.67 4.41
CA TYR A 83 -1.22 9.64 5.20
C TYR A 83 -2.43 9.30 4.33
N ALA A 84 -2.56 9.90 3.14
CA ALA A 84 -3.66 9.60 2.22
C ALA A 84 -3.69 8.11 1.85
N LYS A 85 -2.56 7.51 1.48
CA LYS A 85 -2.47 6.07 1.18
C LYS A 85 -2.77 5.19 2.40
N LEU A 86 -2.20 5.52 3.55
CA LEU A 86 -2.43 4.75 4.78
C LEU A 86 -3.91 4.76 5.19
N TYR A 87 -4.53 5.94 5.23
CA TYR A 87 -5.91 6.07 5.68
C TYR A 87 -6.91 5.58 4.64
N ALA A 88 -6.65 5.76 3.34
CA ALA A 88 -7.49 5.17 2.29
C ALA A 88 -7.48 3.63 2.38
N ALA A 89 -6.31 3.01 2.53
CA ALA A 89 -6.21 1.56 2.71
C ALA A 89 -6.87 1.08 4.01
N THR A 90 -6.69 1.82 5.12
CA THR A 90 -7.31 1.51 6.41
C THR A 90 -8.84 1.62 6.34
N ALA A 91 -9.37 2.70 5.74
CA ALA A 91 -10.80 2.88 5.50
C ALA A 91 -11.36 1.75 4.63
N GLY A 92 -10.61 1.34 3.61
CA GLY A 92 -10.93 0.17 2.78
C GLY A 92 -11.12 -1.09 3.62
N CYS A 93 -10.13 -1.42 4.46
CA CYS A 93 -10.20 -2.60 5.33
C CYS A 93 -11.37 -2.53 6.33
N ILE A 94 -11.66 -1.36 6.91
CA ILE A 94 -12.81 -1.15 7.78
C ILE A 94 -14.11 -1.40 7.03
N GLY A 95 -14.28 -0.82 5.83
CA GLY A 95 -15.46 -1.02 5.01
C GLY A 95 -15.64 -2.49 4.58
N PHE A 96 -14.54 -3.19 4.29
CA PHE A 96 -14.58 -4.63 4.02
C PHE A 96 -15.04 -5.44 5.24
N MET A 97 -14.60 -5.06 6.44
CA MET A 97 -15.10 -5.65 7.68
C MET A 97 -16.60 -5.35 7.90
N MET A 98 -17.04 -4.14 7.59
CA MET A 98 -18.46 -3.76 7.68
C MET A 98 -19.33 -4.62 6.76
N ILE A 99 -18.90 -4.86 5.52
CA ILE A 99 -19.58 -5.77 4.59
C ILE A 99 -19.54 -7.20 5.13
N LYS A 100 -18.34 -7.67 5.49
CA LYS A 100 -18.07 -9.05 5.92
C LYS A 100 -18.89 -9.46 7.15
N TYR A 101 -18.95 -8.59 8.16
CA TYR A 101 -19.63 -8.86 9.42
C TYR A 101 -21.04 -8.24 9.51
N GLY A 102 -21.46 -7.52 8.48
CA GLY A 102 -22.74 -6.84 8.45
C GLY A 102 -22.86 -5.76 9.54
N TRP A 103 -21.83 -4.93 9.71
CA TRP A 103 -21.87 -3.82 10.67
C TRP A 103 -22.50 -2.57 10.08
N GLY A 104 -23.41 -1.96 10.83
CA GLY A 104 -24.01 -0.68 10.45
C GLY A 104 -24.49 -0.66 8.98
N ILE A 105 -23.98 0.31 8.22
CA ILE A 105 -24.29 0.49 6.79
C ILE A 105 -23.78 -0.65 5.90
N GLY A 106 -22.83 -1.48 6.38
CA GLY A 106 -22.31 -2.63 5.63
C GLY A 106 -23.37 -3.71 5.31
N LYS A 107 -24.55 -3.66 5.95
CA LYS A 107 -25.71 -4.49 5.61
C LYS A 107 -26.48 -3.98 4.40
N GLN A 108 -26.31 -2.73 4.04
CA GLN A 108 -27.11 -2.08 3.01
C GLN A 108 -26.63 -2.46 1.61
N ARG A 109 -27.56 -2.67 0.69
CA ARG A 109 -27.23 -3.04 -0.70
C ARG A 109 -26.40 -1.96 -1.40
N TRP A 110 -26.70 -0.68 -1.14
CA TRP A 110 -25.99 0.44 -1.75
C TRP A 110 -24.51 0.55 -1.31
N PHE A 111 -24.15 -0.07 -0.19
CA PHE A 111 -22.76 -0.07 0.29
C PHE A 111 -21.88 -1.11 -0.39
N LYS A 112 -22.45 -2.04 -1.17
CA LYS A 112 -21.67 -3.08 -1.88
C LYS A 112 -20.60 -2.53 -2.84
N PRO A 113 -20.81 -1.40 -3.57
CA PRO A 113 -19.78 -0.80 -4.41
C PRO A 113 -18.63 -0.13 -3.65
N PHE A 114 -18.68 -0.01 -2.33
CA PHE A 114 -17.63 0.64 -1.54
C PHE A 114 -16.21 0.08 -1.82
N PRO A 115 -15.98 -1.23 -1.96
CA PRO A 115 -14.67 -1.76 -2.32
C PRO A 115 -14.15 -1.21 -3.66
N PHE A 116 -15.02 -1.07 -4.65
CA PHE A 116 -14.65 -0.44 -5.92
C PHE A 116 -14.20 1.02 -5.72
N VAL A 117 -14.99 1.81 -4.99
CA VAL A 117 -14.69 3.23 -4.76
C VAL A 117 -13.33 3.41 -4.08
N ILE A 118 -13.07 2.63 -3.02
CA ILE A 118 -11.82 2.78 -2.28
C ILE A 118 -10.60 2.29 -3.07
N VAL A 119 -10.76 1.26 -3.89
CA VAL A 119 -9.69 0.79 -4.78
C VAL A 119 -9.42 1.81 -5.89
N ALA A 120 -10.47 2.36 -6.49
CA ALA A 120 -10.35 3.42 -7.49
C ALA A 120 -9.61 4.65 -6.94
N ILE A 121 -9.94 5.09 -5.71
CA ILE A 121 -9.22 6.18 -5.04
C ILE A 121 -7.73 5.85 -4.87
N ASN A 122 -7.39 4.63 -4.43
CA ASN A 122 -5.99 4.23 -4.26
C ASN A 122 -5.23 4.18 -5.60
N ILE A 123 -5.88 3.74 -6.68
CA ILE A 123 -5.30 3.77 -8.04
C ILE A 123 -5.13 5.23 -8.50
N LEU A 124 -6.14 6.09 -8.30
CA LEU A 124 -6.05 7.51 -8.68
C LEU A 124 -4.90 8.23 -7.98
N ILE A 125 -4.67 7.97 -6.70
CA ILE A 125 -3.52 8.53 -5.96
C ILE A 125 -2.20 8.11 -6.64
N ALA A 126 -2.09 6.87 -7.10
CA ALA A 126 -0.90 6.41 -7.83
C ALA A 126 -0.79 7.08 -9.21
N CYS A 127 -1.88 7.22 -9.96
CA CYS A 127 -1.90 7.92 -11.25
C CYS A 127 -1.45 9.39 -11.11
N VAL A 128 -1.93 10.10 -10.09
CA VAL A 128 -1.50 11.49 -9.80
C VAL A 128 0.00 11.54 -9.52
N SER A 129 0.52 10.60 -8.74
CA SER A 129 1.96 10.50 -8.46
C SER A 129 2.77 10.20 -9.73
N ASP A 130 2.27 9.36 -10.64
CA ASP A 130 2.91 9.11 -11.93
C ASP A 130 2.95 10.37 -12.79
N PHE A 131 1.84 11.09 -12.91
CA PHE A 131 1.80 12.33 -13.69
C PHE A 131 2.70 13.41 -13.10
N GLU A 132 2.76 13.53 -11.77
CA GLU A 132 3.73 14.40 -11.10
C GLU A 132 5.17 14.00 -11.44
N SER A 133 5.49 12.71 -11.36
CA SER A 133 6.83 12.19 -11.69
C SER A 133 7.18 12.40 -13.17
N ALA A 134 6.21 12.27 -14.09
CA ALA A 134 6.42 12.55 -15.52
C ALA A 134 6.82 14.02 -15.75
N ILE A 135 6.12 14.95 -15.11
CA ILE A 135 6.38 16.40 -15.26
C ILE A 135 7.72 16.77 -14.61
N LYS A 136 7.92 16.40 -13.35
CA LYS A 136 9.14 16.75 -12.61
C LYS A 136 10.39 16.04 -13.14
N GLY A 137 10.25 14.78 -13.58
CA GLY A 137 11.33 14.06 -14.22
C GLY A 137 11.75 14.67 -15.56
N ALA A 138 10.78 15.15 -16.36
CA ALA A 138 11.09 15.87 -17.59
C ALA A 138 11.81 17.20 -17.31
N GLN A 139 11.40 17.96 -16.30
CA GLN A 139 12.09 19.17 -15.86
C GLN A 139 13.52 18.86 -15.40
N ALA A 140 13.68 17.87 -14.53
CA ALA A 140 15.00 17.46 -14.06
C ALA A 140 15.92 16.96 -15.18
N ALA A 141 15.39 16.33 -16.24
CA ALA A 141 16.14 15.94 -17.40
C ALA A 141 16.68 17.14 -18.19
N THR A 142 15.92 18.21 -18.30
CA THR A 142 16.39 19.47 -18.93
C THR A 142 17.46 20.18 -18.12
N GLU A 143 17.51 19.96 -16.82
CA GLU A 143 18.51 20.49 -15.88
C GLU A 143 19.75 19.58 -15.74
N GLY A 144 19.83 18.50 -16.52
CA GLY A 144 20.97 17.57 -16.53
C GLY A 144 20.91 16.47 -15.47
N ALA A 145 19.80 16.35 -14.71
CA ALA A 145 19.63 15.33 -13.67
C ALA A 145 19.05 13.99 -14.19
N ALA A 146 19.01 13.80 -15.52
CA ALA A 146 18.61 12.55 -16.17
C ALA A 146 17.28 11.95 -15.68
N GLY A 147 16.31 12.79 -15.27
CA GLY A 147 15.00 12.38 -14.78
C GLY A 147 14.91 12.12 -13.28
N TRP A 148 16.00 12.21 -12.54
CA TRP A 148 15.99 12.13 -11.08
C TRP A 148 15.57 13.46 -10.45
N TRP A 149 14.58 13.43 -9.59
CA TRP A 149 14.09 14.59 -8.86
C TRP A 149 13.86 14.26 -7.39
N LYS A 150 13.84 15.27 -6.56
CA LYS A 150 13.69 15.11 -5.11
C LYS A 150 12.30 15.56 -4.68
N SER A 151 11.56 14.69 -3.99
CA SER A 151 10.27 15.04 -3.41
C SER A 151 10.43 16.06 -2.28
N SER A 152 9.33 16.68 -1.87
CA SER A 152 9.28 17.58 -0.72
C SER A 152 9.79 16.94 0.59
N GLU A 153 9.76 15.62 0.67
CA GLU A 153 10.22 14.82 1.80
C GLU A 153 11.70 14.43 1.71
N GLY A 154 12.38 14.89 0.65
CA GLY A 154 13.78 14.56 0.42
C GLY A 154 14.04 13.17 -0.11
N VAL A 155 13.03 12.46 -0.59
CA VAL A 155 13.17 11.15 -1.25
C VAL A 155 13.49 11.35 -2.73
N TRP A 156 14.50 10.62 -3.23
CA TRP A 156 14.80 10.62 -4.65
C TRP A 156 13.81 9.74 -5.41
N LEU A 157 13.21 10.34 -6.42
CA LEU A 157 12.26 9.73 -7.33
C LEU A 157 12.80 9.79 -8.75
N TYR A 158 12.35 8.87 -9.59
CA TYR A 158 12.73 8.80 -10.99
C TYR A 158 11.51 8.99 -11.88
N GLY A 159 11.56 9.89 -12.84
CA GLY A 159 10.44 10.22 -13.70
C GLY A 159 10.83 10.43 -15.15
N GLY A 160 9.85 10.18 -16.03
CA GLY A 160 10.00 10.35 -17.47
C GLY A 160 8.69 10.11 -18.21
N TRP A 161 8.75 10.02 -19.53
CA TRP A 161 7.56 9.82 -20.38
C TRP A 161 6.79 8.53 -20.07
N TRP A 162 7.45 7.49 -19.59
CA TRP A 162 6.82 6.21 -19.19
C TRP A 162 5.82 6.37 -18.05
N ASN A 163 6.00 7.35 -17.18
CA ASN A 163 5.03 7.63 -16.11
C ASN A 163 3.69 8.13 -16.66
N TRP A 164 3.65 8.82 -17.83
CA TRP A 164 2.40 9.13 -18.51
C TRP A 164 1.67 7.86 -18.93
N VAL A 165 2.39 6.92 -19.53
CA VAL A 165 1.81 5.65 -19.98
C VAL A 165 1.29 4.85 -18.79
N ASN A 166 2.07 4.77 -17.70
CA ASN A 166 1.68 4.05 -16.50
C ASN A 166 0.48 4.70 -15.79
N GLY A 167 0.43 6.03 -15.70
CA GLY A 167 -0.71 6.75 -15.15
C GLY A 167 -2.00 6.51 -15.96
N ILE A 168 -1.92 6.52 -17.30
CA ILE A 168 -3.05 6.17 -18.17
C ILE A 168 -3.46 4.70 -17.98
N ALA A 169 -2.51 3.78 -17.90
CA ALA A 169 -2.79 2.36 -17.63
C ALA A 169 -3.49 2.17 -16.28
N GLY A 170 -3.17 2.97 -15.27
CA GLY A 170 -3.89 3.00 -14.00
C GLY A 170 -5.35 3.45 -14.16
N LEU A 171 -5.63 4.47 -14.96
CA LEU A 171 -7.01 4.88 -15.26
C LEU A 171 -7.78 3.78 -16.00
N ILE A 172 -7.14 3.09 -16.94
CA ILE A 172 -7.73 1.94 -17.62
C ILE A 172 -8.02 0.80 -16.63
N ASN A 173 -7.12 0.54 -15.68
CA ASN A 173 -7.38 -0.44 -14.61
C ASN A 173 -8.66 -0.12 -13.83
N ILE A 174 -8.93 1.16 -13.52
CA ILE A 174 -10.19 1.56 -12.87
C ILE A 174 -11.39 1.24 -13.77
N ALA A 175 -11.32 1.59 -15.06
CA ALA A 175 -12.39 1.37 -16.01
C ALA A 175 -12.67 -0.13 -16.23
N CYS A 176 -11.66 -1.00 -16.11
CA CYS A 176 -11.77 -2.45 -16.25
C CYS A 176 -12.33 -3.15 -15.01
N MET A 177 -12.48 -2.48 -13.86
CA MET A 177 -13.12 -3.08 -12.70
C MET A 177 -14.63 -3.17 -12.91
N THR A 178 -15.15 -4.39 -12.95
CA THR A 178 -16.58 -4.67 -13.17
C THR A 178 -17.16 -5.49 -12.02
N GLY A 179 -18.47 -5.70 -12.03
CA GLY A 179 -19.14 -6.63 -11.13
C GLY A 179 -19.16 -6.24 -9.65
N TRP A 180 -18.96 -4.96 -9.29
CA TRP A 180 -18.94 -4.52 -7.90
C TRP A 180 -20.26 -4.72 -7.14
N TRP A 181 -21.39 -4.81 -7.84
CA TRP A 181 -22.68 -5.19 -7.25
C TRP A 181 -22.77 -6.67 -6.88
N GLY A 182 -21.90 -7.50 -7.49
CA GLY A 182 -21.78 -8.93 -7.22
C GLY A 182 -20.91 -9.28 -6.00
N ILE A 183 -20.36 -8.28 -5.30
CA ILE A 183 -19.58 -8.49 -4.07
C ILE A 183 -20.46 -9.13 -3.00
N TYR A 184 -19.97 -10.20 -2.36
CA TYR A 184 -20.67 -10.92 -1.32
C TYR A 184 -19.73 -11.42 -0.22
N THR A 185 -20.32 -11.83 0.90
CA THR A 185 -19.58 -12.43 2.02
C THR A 185 -19.66 -13.95 1.94
N SER A 186 -18.54 -14.64 2.10
CA SER A 186 -18.48 -16.11 2.10
C SER A 186 -19.38 -16.71 3.18
N LYS A 187 -19.86 -17.95 2.98
CA LYS A 187 -20.79 -18.64 3.90
C LYS A 187 -20.26 -18.69 5.35
N LYS A 188 -18.96 -18.82 5.52
CA LYS A 188 -18.28 -18.82 6.84
C LYS A 188 -18.01 -17.43 7.41
N LYS A 189 -18.45 -16.37 6.74
CA LYS A 189 -18.18 -14.96 7.10
C LYS A 189 -16.69 -14.66 7.32
N GLN A 190 -15.83 -15.35 6.60
CA GLN A 190 -14.37 -15.19 6.71
C GLN A 190 -13.79 -14.26 5.65
N ASP A 191 -14.47 -14.11 4.51
CA ASP A 191 -13.96 -13.37 3.36
C ASP A 191 -15.04 -12.55 2.69
N MET A 192 -14.66 -11.36 2.26
CA MET A 192 -15.38 -10.57 1.27
C MET A 192 -14.86 -10.99 -0.11
N LEU A 193 -15.74 -11.46 -0.97
CA LEU A 193 -15.39 -12.00 -2.27
C LEU A 193 -15.90 -11.09 -3.38
N TRP A 194 -15.06 -10.85 -4.36
CA TRP A 194 -15.37 -10.12 -5.58
C TRP A 194 -15.10 -11.04 -6.80
N PRO A 195 -16.13 -11.74 -7.31
CA PRO A 195 -15.95 -12.78 -8.32
C PRO A 195 -15.34 -12.30 -9.63
N ASP A 196 -15.66 -11.06 -10.03
CA ASP A 196 -15.23 -10.50 -11.32
C ASP A 196 -13.76 -10.03 -11.33
N MET A 197 -13.04 -10.16 -10.20
CA MET A 197 -11.59 -10.02 -10.19
C MET A 197 -10.93 -11.24 -10.83
N THR A 198 -10.95 -11.25 -12.16
CA THR A 198 -10.38 -12.34 -12.95
C THR A 198 -8.86 -12.40 -12.84
N TRP A 199 -8.27 -13.55 -13.19
CA TRP A 199 -6.82 -13.70 -13.24
C TRP A 199 -6.14 -12.70 -14.18
N PHE A 200 -6.76 -12.41 -15.31
CA PHE A 200 -6.24 -11.41 -16.25
C PHE A 200 -6.19 -10.02 -15.62
N TYR A 201 -7.24 -9.64 -14.89
CA TYR A 201 -7.26 -8.36 -14.18
C TYR A 201 -6.19 -8.31 -13.08
N ILE A 202 -6.07 -9.38 -12.28
CA ILE A 202 -5.10 -9.45 -11.17
C ILE A 202 -3.68 -9.30 -11.72
N ILE A 203 -3.32 -10.04 -12.78
CA ILE A 203 -2.00 -9.95 -13.40
C ILE A 203 -1.77 -8.55 -13.99
N ALA A 204 -2.73 -7.99 -14.70
CA ALA A 204 -2.61 -6.64 -15.28
C ALA A 204 -2.39 -5.58 -14.18
N TYR A 205 -3.13 -5.67 -13.09
CA TYR A 205 -2.96 -4.78 -11.94
C TYR A 205 -1.59 -4.98 -11.27
N ASP A 206 -1.16 -6.22 -11.05
CA ASP A 206 0.14 -6.51 -10.41
C ASP A 206 1.30 -5.97 -11.26
N VAL A 207 1.26 -6.17 -12.58
CA VAL A 207 2.28 -5.63 -13.51
C VAL A 207 2.26 -4.10 -13.49
N TRP A 208 1.08 -3.47 -13.62
CA TRP A 208 0.92 -2.03 -13.56
C TRP A 208 1.46 -1.43 -12.24
N ASN A 209 1.10 -2.03 -11.12
CA ASN A 209 1.50 -1.52 -9.80
C ASN A 209 2.98 -1.78 -9.50
N PHE A 210 3.53 -2.88 -10.01
CA PHE A 210 4.99 -3.11 -9.94
C PHE A 210 5.75 -2.09 -10.77
N GLU A 211 5.30 -1.79 -11.98
CA GLU A 211 5.88 -0.74 -12.83
C GLU A 211 5.83 0.63 -12.14
N TYR A 212 4.69 0.97 -11.52
CA TYR A 212 4.56 2.18 -10.72
C TYR A 212 5.65 2.30 -9.64
N THR A 213 5.87 1.23 -8.87
CA THR A 213 6.89 1.25 -7.82
C THR A 213 8.31 1.19 -8.37
N TYR A 214 8.53 0.46 -9.44
CA TYR A 214 9.84 0.34 -10.07
C TYR A 214 10.30 1.67 -10.70
N ASN A 215 9.42 2.37 -11.37
CA ASN A 215 9.72 3.63 -12.03
C ASN A 215 9.86 4.80 -11.06
N ASN A 216 8.99 4.88 -10.05
CA ASN A 216 9.02 5.99 -9.09
C ASN A 216 10.04 5.77 -7.97
N LEU A 217 10.14 4.56 -7.44
CA LEU A 217 10.93 4.20 -6.26
C LEU A 217 11.76 2.93 -6.51
N PRO A 218 12.73 2.94 -7.47
CA PRO A 218 13.44 1.73 -7.88
C PRO A 218 14.15 1.00 -6.72
N THR A 219 14.58 1.73 -5.70
CA THR A 219 15.24 1.16 -4.52
C THR A 219 14.28 0.43 -3.55
N HIS A 220 12.97 0.64 -3.67
CA HIS A 220 11.95 0.05 -2.80
C HIS A 220 11.06 -0.97 -3.52
N SER A 221 11.23 -1.16 -4.82
CA SER A 221 10.34 -1.97 -5.66
C SER A 221 10.26 -3.44 -5.25
N TRP A 222 11.31 -4.01 -4.68
CA TRP A 222 11.33 -5.42 -4.28
C TRP A 222 10.46 -5.72 -3.05
N TYR A 223 10.51 -4.86 -2.03
CA TYR A 223 9.73 -5.04 -0.80
C TYR A 223 8.36 -4.40 -0.90
N CYS A 224 8.30 -3.12 -1.25
CA CYS A 224 7.05 -2.35 -1.34
C CYS A 224 6.26 -2.62 -2.62
N GLY A 225 6.92 -3.13 -3.66
CA GLY A 225 6.31 -3.59 -4.91
C GLY A 225 6.07 -5.09 -4.90
N LEU A 226 7.09 -5.87 -5.28
CA LEU A 226 6.93 -7.28 -5.60
C LEU A 226 6.39 -8.12 -4.43
N ALA A 227 6.97 -8.04 -3.24
CA ALA A 227 6.50 -8.83 -2.09
C ALA A 227 5.05 -8.50 -1.73
N LEU A 228 4.71 -7.20 -1.76
CA LEU A 228 3.38 -6.69 -1.42
C LEU A 228 2.31 -7.08 -2.45
N LEU A 229 2.67 -7.27 -3.72
CA LEU A 229 1.77 -7.72 -4.78
C LEU A 229 1.64 -9.25 -4.82
N LEU A 230 2.74 -9.96 -4.69
CA LEU A 230 2.72 -11.42 -4.73
C LEU A 230 2.02 -12.05 -3.53
N ALA A 231 2.12 -11.49 -2.33
CA ALA A 231 1.49 -12.08 -1.14
C ALA A 231 -0.04 -12.24 -1.27
N PRO A 232 -0.83 -11.20 -1.64
CA PRO A 232 -2.28 -11.37 -1.86
C PRO A 232 -2.60 -12.23 -3.07
N THR A 233 -1.79 -12.20 -4.11
CA THR A 233 -1.99 -12.97 -5.34
C THR A 233 -1.77 -14.46 -5.08
N PHE A 234 -0.73 -14.85 -4.34
CA PHE A 234 -0.52 -16.22 -3.88
C PHE A 234 -1.65 -16.68 -2.95
N ALA A 235 -2.09 -15.87 -1.99
CA ALA A 235 -3.21 -16.22 -1.13
C ALA A 235 -4.50 -16.48 -1.93
N ASN A 236 -4.78 -15.64 -2.94
CA ASN A 236 -5.91 -15.85 -3.85
C ASN A 236 -5.78 -17.13 -4.68
N LEU A 237 -4.56 -17.45 -5.16
CA LEU A 237 -4.28 -18.62 -5.97
C LEU A 237 -4.50 -19.93 -5.18
N LEU A 238 -3.93 -19.99 -3.98
CA LEU A 238 -3.79 -21.25 -3.26
C LEU A 238 -5.00 -21.60 -2.40
N TRP A 239 -5.63 -20.64 -1.72
CA TRP A 239 -6.69 -20.96 -0.75
C TRP A 239 -7.84 -19.96 -0.63
N ASN A 240 -7.73 -18.73 -1.17
CA ASN A 240 -8.74 -17.68 -1.01
C ASN A 240 -9.25 -17.13 -2.35
N LYS A 241 -9.71 -18.01 -3.24
CA LYS A 241 -10.21 -17.64 -4.58
C LYS A 241 -11.33 -16.61 -4.50
N GLY A 242 -11.18 -15.50 -5.25
CA GLY A 242 -12.12 -14.36 -5.28
C GLY A 242 -11.91 -13.36 -4.15
N GLY A 243 -11.02 -13.62 -3.20
CA GLY A 243 -10.67 -12.71 -2.09
C GLY A 243 -9.47 -11.82 -2.36
N TRP A 244 -8.99 -11.73 -3.60
CA TRP A 244 -7.76 -11.01 -3.93
C TRP A 244 -7.75 -9.57 -3.43
N ILE A 245 -8.84 -8.80 -3.66
CA ILE A 245 -8.89 -7.40 -3.26
C ILE A 245 -8.87 -7.21 -1.73
N GLN A 246 -9.51 -8.11 -0.99
CA GLN A 246 -9.44 -8.13 0.47
C GLN A 246 -8.00 -8.41 0.92
N ASN A 247 -7.35 -9.42 0.34
CA ASN A 247 -5.97 -9.77 0.65
C ASN A 247 -5.03 -8.61 0.32
N ARG A 248 -5.23 -7.93 -0.82
CA ARG A 248 -4.43 -6.78 -1.27
C ARG A 248 -4.54 -5.59 -0.31
N ALA A 249 -5.73 -5.27 0.16
CA ALA A 249 -5.94 -4.22 1.16
C ALA A 249 -5.31 -4.58 2.51
N ASN A 250 -5.52 -5.81 2.98
CA ASN A 250 -4.96 -6.29 4.25
C ASN A 250 -3.43 -6.23 4.25
N THR A 251 -2.78 -6.76 3.21
CA THR A 251 -1.31 -6.73 3.08
C THR A 251 -0.78 -5.30 2.94
N GLY A 252 -1.48 -4.43 2.22
CA GLY A 252 -1.13 -3.02 2.08
C GLY A 252 -1.09 -2.30 3.43
N VAL A 253 -2.12 -2.45 4.25
CA VAL A 253 -2.17 -1.86 5.59
C VAL A 253 -1.11 -2.47 6.51
N CYS A 254 -0.87 -3.79 6.44
CA CYS A 254 0.17 -4.45 7.24
C CYS A 254 1.58 -3.96 6.85
N SER A 255 1.87 -3.80 5.57
CA SER A 255 3.17 -3.30 5.07
C SER A 255 3.46 -1.89 5.57
N HIS A 256 2.53 -0.96 5.42
CA HIS A 256 2.71 0.42 5.91
C HIS A 256 3.00 0.47 7.41
N LYS A 257 2.33 -0.35 8.20
CA LYS A 257 2.53 -0.40 9.66
C LYS A 257 3.87 -1.01 10.05
N SER A 258 4.27 -2.11 9.42
CA SER A 258 5.55 -2.77 9.69
C SER A 258 6.73 -1.85 9.39
N PHE A 259 6.63 -1.02 8.36
CA PHE A 259 7.66 -0.06 7.99
C PHE A 259 7.86 1.03 9.07
N HIS A 260 6.79 1.54 9.66
CA HIS A 260 6.86 2.50 10.76
C HIS A 260 7.44 1.87 12.03
N ILE A 261 7.06 0.64 12.36
CA ILE A 261 7.49 -0.03 13.59
C ILE A 261 8.96 -0.47 13.49
N SER A 262 9.40 -1.02 12.36
CA SER A 262 10.77 -1.54 12.21
C SER A 262 11.85 -0.46 12.31
N LYS A 263 11.56 0.76 11.86
CA LYS A 263 12.52 1.87 11.94
C LYS A 263 12.54 2.59 13.29
N MET A 264 11.52 2.42 14.15
CA MET A 264 11.61 2.85 15.54
C MET A 264 12.73 2.14 16.32
N HIS A 265 13.01 0.86 16.00
CA HIS A 265 14.06 0.10 16.68
C HIS A 265 15.47 0.36 16.13
N TYR A 266 15.63 0.76 14.86
CA TYR A 266 16.96 0.91 14.27
C TYR A 266 17.69 2.20 14.71
N HIS A 267 16.97 3.22 15.18
CA HIS A 267 17.56 4.48 15.66
C HIS A 267 17.79 4.54 17.18
N SER A 268 17.37 3.53 17.92
CA SER A 268 17.68 3.45 19.37
C SER A 268 19.01 2.75 19.67
N THR A 269 19.73 2.27 18.66
CA THR A 269 20.98 1.49 18.80
C THR A 269 22.18 2.06 18.05
N LEU A 270 22.09 3.32 17.60
CA LEU A 270 23.22 4.13 17.12
C LEU A 270 23.24 5.45 17.89
#